data_2f82965437bc9a666a7160da4dd67cd0
#
_entry.id   2f82965437bc9a666a7160da4dd67cd0
#
_cell.length_a   1.000
_cell.length_b   1.000
_cell.length_c   1.000
_cell.angle_alpha   90.00
_cell.angle_beta   90.00
_cell.angle_gamma   90.00
#
_symmetry.space_group_name_H-M   'P 1'
#
loop_
_entity.id
_entity.type
_entity.pdbx_description
1 polymer ?
#
loop_
_entity_poly.entity_id
_entity_poly.type
_entity_poly.pdbx_seq_one_letter_code
_entity_poly.pdbx_strand_id
1 'polypeptide(L)'
;MPAHIIDGEAVAAKVLNTLKQEVKDLKAKGKTPRLVAVQVGESPASKVYVKNQQKSCEEIGLNYTLDQLPENTDEAGLIQRVQDLNQAQSVTGIILQMPLPQGINARTVQAIIHPLKDVEGMNPANMGRVVYGNPNPGPCTAVGAVELLKSLNVPIQGQDAVVVGHSEIVGKPISLLLLALNATVSTVHVFTKDLASYVKRADILFVAAGKSQAMWLRFQRERQKNPATPAPDISPLIKADMLKPGAVVIDVAINRIPKSIDEKGNPALNEKGRPAIVTVGDVDFEAAKDVASYITPVPGGVGPMTVAMLLKNTVETAKIQFA
;
A
#
# COMPACT_ATOMS: atom_id res chain seq x y z
N MET A 1 -10.84 27.87 2.72
CA MET A 1 -10.07 27.40 3.90
C MET A 1 -9.15 26.32 3.42
N PRO A 2 -7.91 26.23 3.88
CA PRO A 2 -7.03 25.15 3.49
C PRO A 2 -7.59 23.79 3.92
N ALA A 3 -7.23 22.74 3.21
CA ALA A 3 -7.69 21.38 3.48
C ALA A 3 -7.30 20.89 4.89
N HIS A 4 -8.15 20.08 5.49
CA HIS A 4 -7.78 19.31 6.66
C HIS A 4 -6.80 18.20 6.25
N ILE A 5 -5.63 18.17 6.90
CA ILE A 5 -4.63 17.13 6.66
C ILE A 5 -5.08 15.85 7.35
N ILE A 6 -5.16 14.77 6.57
CA ILE A 6 -5.52 13.44 7.08
C ILE A 6 -4.26 12.80 7.69
N ASP A 7 -4.18 12.80 9.00
CA ASP A 7 -3.05 12.21 9.74
C ASP A 7 -3.21 10.68 9.83
N GLY A 8 -2.56 9.99 8.90
CA GLY A 8 -2.57 8.52 8.85
C GLY A 8 -1.85 7.86 10.02
N GLU A 9 -0.86 8.52 10.62
CA GLU A 9 -0.17 8.01 11.81
C GLU A 9 -1.11 7.99 13.01
N ALA A 10 -1.87 9.07 13.22
CA ALA A 10 -2.85 9.15 14.30
C ALA A 10 -3.98 8.13 14.15
N VAL A 11 -4.47 7.89 12.92
CA VAL A 11 -5.50 6.86 12.65
C VAL A 11 -4.93 5.47 12.86
N ALA A 12 -3.73 5.17 12.35
CA ALA A 12 -3.05 3.89 12.54
C ALA A 12 -2.80 3.59 14.03
N ALA A 13 -2.37 4.59 14.81
CA ALA A 13 -2.16 4.44 16.25
C ALA A 13 -3.43 4.02 17.00
N LYS A 14 -4.60 4.56 16.63
CA LYS A 14 -5.89 4.13 17.20
C LYS A 14 -6.17 2.66 16.91
N VAL A 15 -5.95 2.23 15.67
CA VAL A 15 -6.10 0.81 15.29
C VAL A 15 -5.15 -0.08 16.10
N LEU A 16 -3.86 0.28 16.17
CA LEU A 16 -2.86 -0.49 16.90
C LEU A 16 -3.18 -0.59 18.41
N ASN A 17 -3.70 0.47 19.03
CA ASN A 17 -4.13 0.43 20.43
C ASN A 17 -5.28 -0.56 20.66
N THR A 18 -6.25 -0.62 19.75
CA THR A 18 -7.32 -1.64 19.79
C THR A 18 -6.74 -3.05 19.68
N LEU A 19 -5.87 -3.26 18.69
CA LEU A 19 -5.24 -4.57 18.47
C LEU A 19 -4.39 -5.02 19.64
N LYS A 20 -3.71 -4.09 20.32
CA LYS A 20 -2.93 -4.41 21.54
C LYS A 20 -3.78 -5.06 22.63
N GLN A 21 -4.99 -4.53 22.85
CA GLN A 21 -5.90 -5.13 23.81
C GLN A 21 -6.40 -6.52 23.34
N GLU A 22 -6.76 -6.64 22.05
CA GLU A 22 -7.22 -7.90 21.48
C GLU A 22 -6.15 -9.01 21.53
N VAL A 23 -4.88 -8.68 21.25
CA VAL A 23 -3.75 -9.63 21.38
C VAL A 23 -3.56 -10.05 22.82
N LYS A 24 -3.69 -9.12 23.78
CA LYS A 24 -3.63 -9.43 25.22
C LYS A 24 -4.74 -10.41 25.63
N ASP A 25 -5.95 -10.19 25.14
CA ASP A 25 -7.10 -11.06 25.44
C ASP A 25 -6.94 -12.46 24.83
N LEU A 26 -6.40 -12.55 23.60
CA LEU A 26 -6.05 -13.84 22.98
C LEU A 26 -4.99 -14.59 23.81
N LYS A 27 -3.93 -13.90 24.23
CA LYS A 27 -2.87 -14.51 25.08
C LYS A 27 -3.38 -14.99 26.43
N ALA A 28 -4.29 -14.25 27.05
CA ALA A 28 -4.92 -14.65 28.30
C ALA A 28 -5.71 -15.96 28.16
N LYS A 29 -6.17 -16.28 26.94
CA LYS A 29 -6.83 -17.56 26.59
C LYS A 29 -5.85 -18.64 26.11
N GLY A 30 -4.53 -18.44 26.29
CA GLY A 30 -3.50 -19.38 25.83
C GLY A 30 -3.29 -19.37 24.29
N LYS A 31 -3.87 -18.40 23.58
CA LYS A 31 -3.82 -18.29 22.11
C LYS A 31 -2.79 -17.22 21.72
N THR A 32 -1.71 -17.64 21.06
CA THR A 32 -0.58 -16.76 20.76
C THR A 32 -0.42 -16.57 19.25
N PRO A 33 -0.99 -15.50 18.67
CA PRO A 33 -0.89 -15.26 17.23
C PRO A 33 0.56 -14.97 16.82
N ARG A 34 0.97 -15.50 15.65
CA ARG A 34 2.29 -15.35 15.08
C ARG A 34 2.21 -14.95 13.61
N LEU A 35 2.87 -13.84 13.26
CA LEU A 35 3.10 -13.40 11.89
C LEU A 35 4.47 -13.88 11.42
N VAL A 36 4.52 -14.57 10.30
CA VAL A 36 5.76 -14.97 9.63
C VAL A 36 5.93 -14.16 8.34
N ALA A 37 7.02 -13.42 8.27
CA ALA A 37 7.42 -12.68 7.07
C ALA A 37 8.46 -13.49 6.30
N VAL A 38 8.09 -14.00 5.14
CA VAL A 38 8.98 -14.78 4.26
C VAL A 38 9.74 -13.86 3.34
N GLN A 39 11.06 -13.92 3.35
CA GLN A 39 11.96 -13.10 2.55
C GLN A 39 12.96 -13.98 1.82
N VAL A 40 13.17 -13.75 0.51
CA VAL A 40 14.23 -14.40 -0.27
C VAL A 40 15.36 -13.41 -0.49
N GLY A 41 16.57 -13.79 -0.04
CA GLY A 41 17.72 -12.90 -0.07
C GLY A 41 17.56 -11.68 0.84
N GLU A 42 18.34 -10.65 0.58
CA GLU A 42 18.36 -9.41 1.36
C GLU A 42 18.41 -8.18 0.45
N SER A 43 17.55 -7.19 0.71
CA SER A 43 17.66 -5.91 0.03
C SER A 43 17.63 -4.74 1.03
N PRO A 44 18.32 -3.62 0.77
CA PRO A 44 18.25 -2.44 1.62
C PRO A 44 16.81 -1.89 1.76
N ALA A 45 15.98 -2.07 0.74
CA ALA A 45 14.60 -1.62 0.74
C ALA A 45 13.73 -2.49 1.68
N SER A 46 13.88 -3.81 1.65
CA SER A 46 13.13 -4.72 2.51
C SER A 46 13.48 -4.57 3.99
N LYS A 47 14.75 -4.25 4.33
CA LYS A 47 15.19 -4.05 5.72
C LYS A 47 14.35 -3.01 6.48
N VAL A 48 14.00 -1.90 5.84
CA VAL A 48 13.20 -0.85 6.48
C VAL A 48 11.78 -1.34 6.76
N TYR A 49 11.15 -2.03 5.80
CA TYR A 49 9.80 -2.57 5.97
C TYR A 49 9.76 -3.66 7.05
N VAL A 50 10.68 -4.61 7.00
CA VAL A 50 10.82 -5.67 8.01
C VAL A 50 10.96 -5.10 9.41
N LYS A 51 11.86 -4.10 9.58
CA LYS A 51 12.07 -3.44 10.87
C LYS A 51 10.81 -2.74 11.38
N ASN A 52 10.09 -2.05 10.51
CA ASN A 52 8.85 -1.37 10.89
C ASN A 52 7.76 -2.39 11.26
N GLN A 53 7.60 -3.46 10.50
CA GLN A 53 6.67 -4.55 10.79
C GLN A 53 6.98 -5.19 12.14
N GLN A 54 8.26 -5.54 12.38
CA GLN A 54 8.71 -6.13 13.63
C GLN A 54 8.39 -5.21 14.81
N LYS A 55 8.78 -3.93 14.73
CA LYS A 55 8.51 -2.94 15.77
C LYS A 55 7.01 -2.83 16.09
N SER A 56 6.16 -2.73 15.06
CA SER A 56 4.72 -2.62 15.26
C SER A 56 4.12 -3.91 15.85
N CYS A 57 4.64 -5.10 15.49
CA CYS A 57 4.25 -6.35 16.14
C CYS A 57 4.63 -6.36 17.63
N GLU A 58 5.85 -5.94 17.95
CA GLU A 58 6.33 -5.85 19.33
C GLU A 58 5.46 -4.89 20.18
N GLU A 59 5.09 -3.73 19.63
CA GLU A 59 4.26 -2.72 20.30
C GLU A 59 2.88 -3.24 20.70
N ILE A 60 2.26 -4.09 19.87
CA ILE A 60 0.97 -4.72 20.19
C ILE A 60 1.11 -6.08 20.87
N GLY A 61 2.33 -6.58 21.05
CA GLY A 61 2.59 -7.87 21.66
C GLY A 61 2.35 -9.08 20.76
N LEU A 62 2.31 -8.90 19.45
CA LEU A 62 2.17 -9.98 18.46
C LEU A 62 3.53 -10.63 18.19
N ASN A 63 3.58 -11.95 18.10
CA ASN A 63 4.82 -12.63 17.74
C ASN A 63 5.16 -12.44 16.28
N TYR A 64 6.39 -12.01 16.00
CA TYR A 64 6.92 -11.82 14.64
C TYR A 64 8.10 -12.75 14.39
N THR A 65 8.17 -13.34 13.23
CA THR A 65 9.31 -14.14 12.77
C THR A 65 9.67 -13.73 11.35
N LEU A 66 10.92 -13.34 11.13
CA LEU A 66 11.48 -13.20 9.79
C LEU A 66 12.04 -14.56 9.36
N ASP A 67 11.42 -15.15 8.36
CA ASP A 67 11.84 -16.40 7.72
C ASP A 67 12.65 -16.05 6.47
N GLN A 68 13.95 -15.96 6.65
CA GLN A 68 14.88 -15.52 5.61
C GLN A 68 15.45 -16.72 4.86
N LEU A 69 15.09 -16.83 3.58
CA LEU A 69 15.58 -17.85 2.66
C LEU A 69 16.83 -17.38 1.92
N PRO A 70 17.71 -18.30 1.50
CA PRO A 70 18.87 -17.97 0.68
C PRO A 70 18.50 -17.21 -0.60
N GLU A 71 19.39 -16.34 -1.10
CA GLU A 71 19.15 -15.53 -2.30
C GLU A 71 18.96 -16.38 -3.57
N ASN A 72 19.55 -17.57 -3.60
CA ASN A 72 19.43 -18.54 -4.70
C ASN A 72 18.20 -19.46 -4.59
N THR A 73 17.28 -19.20 -3.66
CA THR A 73 16.02 -19.95 -3.58
C THR A 73 15.18 -19.70 -4.84
N ASP A 74 14.81 -20.77 -5.52
CA ASP A 74 13.94 -20.72 -6.70
C ASP A 74 12.44 -20.71 -6.33
N GLU A 75 11.58 -20.61 -7.34
CA GLU A 75 10.12 -20.58 -7.14
C GLU A 75 9.61 -21.85 -6.45
N ALA A 76 10.14 -23.02 -6.83
CA ALA A 76 9.72 -24.30 -6.25
C ALA A 76 10.09 -24.40 -4.77
N GLY A 77 11.29 -24.00 -4.40
CA GLY A 77 11.74 -23.96 -3.01
C GLY A 77 10.92 -22.97 -2.15
N LEU A 78 10.58 -21.80 -2.71
CA LEU A 78 9.73 -20.84 -2.02
C LEU A 78 8.29 -21.36 -1.86
N ILE A 79 7.72 -21.99 -2.87
CA ILE A 79 6.39 -22.64 -2.80
C ILE A 79 6.39 -23.72 -1.71
N GLN A 80 7.41 -24.61 -1.69
CA GLN A 80 7.52 -25.64 -0.66
C GLN A 80 7.55 -25.01 0.74
N ARG A 81 8.35 -23.95 0.93
CA ARG A 81 8.41 -23.26 2.22
C ARG A 81 7.06 -22.69 2.65
N VAL A 82 6.33 -22.07 1.73
CA VAL A 82 4.98 -21.56 1.99
C VAL A 82 4.02 -22.69 2.35
N GLN A 83 4.10 -23.84 1.68
CA GLN A 83 3.29 -25.02 2.01
C GLN A 83 3.57 -25.53 3.43
N ASP A 84 4.84 -25.59 3.85
CA ASP A 84 5.22 -25.96 5.21
C ASP A 84 4.64 -25.00 6.24
N LEU A 85 4.70 -23.69 5.98
CA LEU A 85 4.11 -22.67 6.83
C LEU A 85 2.57 -22.74 6.87
N ASN A 86 1.94 -23.13 5.76
CA ASN A 86 0.51 -23.38 5.71
C ASN A 86 0.08 -24.52 6.66
N GLN A 87 0.89 -25.58 6.77
CA GLN A 87 0.61 -26.73 7.65
C GLN A 87 0.95 -26.43 9.12
N ALA A 88 1.85 -25.48 9.39
CA ALA A 88 2.31 -25.19 10.75
C ALA A 88 1.20 -24.52 11.59
N GLN A 89 0.66 -25.23 12.57
CA GLN A 89 -0.38 -24.70 13.47
C GLN A 89 0.06 -23.49 14.30
N SER A 90 1.38 -23.35 14.53
CA SER A 90 1.96 -22.21 15.24
C SER A 90 2.03 -20.92 14.41
N VAL A 91 1.68 -20.96 13.11
CA VAL A 91 1.71 -19.81 12.19
C VAL A 91 0.29 -19.33 11.95
N THR A 92 -0.01 -18.10 12.37
CA THR A 92 -1.31 -17.46 12.17
C THR A 92 -1.40 -16.74 10.84
N GLY A 93 -0.36 -15.99 10.49
CA GLY A 93 -0.31 -15.20 9.26
C GLY A 93 1.01 -15.32 8.54
N ILE A 94 0.96 -15.23 7.23
CA ILE A 94 2.12 -15.27 6.34
C ILE A 94 2.07 -14.01 5.47
N ILE A 95 3.18 -13.29 5.40
CA ILE A 95 3.39 -12.20 4.42
C ILE A 95 4.63 -12.52 3.59
N LEU A 96 4.54 -12.26 2.28
CA LEU A 96 5.65 -12.40 1.36
C LEU A 96 6.34 -11.04 1.17
N GLN A 97 7.61 -10.94 1.57
CA GLN A 97 8.37 -9.69 1.42
C GLN A 97 8.77 -9.44 -0.04
N MET A 98 8.44 -8.25 -0.52
CA MET A 98 8.77 -7.82 -1.87
C MET A 98 10.00 -6.89 -1.89
N PRO A 99 10.76 -6.82 -2.99
CA PRO A 99 10.62 -7.61 -4.23
C PRO A 99 11.18 -9.03 -4.09
N LEU A 100 10.66 -9.96 -4.87
CA LEU A 100 11.24 -11.29 -5.03
C LEU A 100 12.38 -11.27 -6.07
N PRO A 101 13.34 -12.23 -6.00
CA PRO A 101 14.33 -12.44 -7.03
C PRO A 101 13.73 -12.63 -8.41
N GLN A 102 14.52 -12.32 -9.44
CA GLN A 102 14.12 -12.55 -10.82
C GLN A 102 13.84 -14.04 -11.07
N GLY A 103 12.77 -14.35 -11.78
CA GLY A 103 12.36 -15.72 -12.10
C GLY A 103 11.29 -16.28 -11.15
N ILE A 104 10.98 -15.63 -10.03
CA ILE A 104 9.90 -16.03 -9.13
C ILE A 104 8.65 -15.20 -9.44
N ASN A 105 7.54 -15.88 -9.75
CA ASN A 105 6.26 -15.22 -9.95
C ASN A 105 5.53 -15.03 -8.61
N ALA A 106 5.49 -13.78 -8.15
CA ALA A 106 4.84 -13.43 -6.88
C ALA A 106 3.37 -13.89 -6.80
N ARG A 107 2.61 -13.81 -7.91
CA ARG A 107 1.19 -14.22 -7.93
C ARG A 107 1.03 -15.72 -7.70
N THR A 108 1.91 -16.54 -8.31
CA THR A 108 1.92 -17.99 -8.09
C THR A 108 2.12 -18.30 -6.62
N VAL A 109 3.11 -17.67 -5.98
CA VAL A 109 3.43 -17.90 -4.56
C VAL A 109 2.31 -17.39 -3.64
N GLN A 110 1.77 -16.18 -3.89
CA GLN A 110 0.66 -15.61 -3.12
C GLN A 110 -0.61 -16.47 -3.20
N ALA A 111 -0.87 -17.10 -4.35
CA ALA A 111 -2.02 -18.01 -4.51
C ALA A 111 -1.89 -19.31 -3.71
N ILE A 112 -0.67 -19.72 -3.33
CA ILE A 112 -0.42 -20.91 -2.51
C ILE A 112 -0.58 -20.64 -1.01
N ILE A 113 -0.42 -19.41 -0.56
CA ILE A 113 -0.68 -19.06 0.86
C ILE A 113 -2.13 -19.41 1.19
N HIS A 114 -2.34 -20.17 2.27
CA HIS A 114 -3.70 -20.53 2.68
C HIS A 114 -4.55 -19.26 2.95
N PRO A 115 -5.78 -19.14 2.42
CA PRO A 115 -6.58 -17.91 2.55
C PRO A 115 -6.73 -17.37 3.98
N LEU A 116 -6.83 -18.25 4.98
CA LEU A 116 -6.87 -17.86 6.39
C LEU A 116 -5.50 -17.52 7.00
N LYS A 117 -4.39 -17.66 6.23
CA LYS A 117 -3.05 -17.26 6.64
C LYS A 117 -2.48 -16.14 5.76
N ASP A 118 -3.15 -15.81 4.65
CA ASP A 118 -2.82 -14.68 3.79
C ASP A 118 -3.27 -13.37 4.45
N VAL A 119 -2.42 -12.82 5.30
CA VAL A 119 -2.73 -11.59 6.03
C VAL A 119 -2.48 -10.32 5.22
N GLU A 120 -1.90 -10.43 4.04
CA GLU A 120 -1.79 -9.33 3.08
C GLU A 120 -3.05 -9.17 2.21
N GLY A 121 -3.89 -10.23 2.16
CA GLY A 121 -5.14 -10.25 1.42
C GLY A 121 -4.97 -10.41 -0.09
N MET A 122 -3.86 -11.01 -0.54
CA MET A 122 -3.48 -11.13 -1.94
C MET A 122 -3.84 -12.48 -2.57
N ASN A 123 -4.24 -13.46 -1.77
CA ASN A 123 -4.73 -14.74 -2.30
C ASN A 123 -6.01 -14.52 -3.13
N PRO A 124 -6.18 -15.20 -4.28
CA PRO A 124 -7.37 -15.06 -5.13
C PRO A 124 -8.70 -15.24 -4.40
N ALA A 125 -8.78 -16.13 -3.40
CA ALA A 125 -9.99 -16.30 -2.60
C ALA A 125 -10.29 -15.06 -1.75
N ASN A 126 -9.27 -14.43 -1.16
CA ASN A 126 -9.42 -13.19 -0.38
C ASN A 126 -9.75 -12.00 -1.29
N MET A 127 -9.14 -11.93 -2.46
CA MET A 127 -9.52 -10.95 -3.49
C MET A 127 -10.97 -11.13 -3.93
N GLY A 128 -11.46 -12.37 -4.06
CA GLY A 128 -12.87 -12.66 -4.31
C GLY A 128 -13.78 -12.11 -3.22
N ARG A 129 -13.40 -12.18 -1.95
CA ARG A 129 -14.16 -11.60 -0.82
C ARG A 129 -14.32 -10.08 -0.91
N VAL A 130 -13.34 -9.38 -1.50
CA VAL A 130 -13.46 -7.92 -1.75
C VAL A 130 -14.63 -7.63 -2.67
N VAL A 131 -14.85 -8.46 -3.71
CA VAL A 131 -15.98 -8.32 -4.64
C VAL A 131 -17.33 -8.49 -3.91
N TYR A 132 -17.38 -9.39 -2.92
CA TYR A 132 -18.59 -9.60 -2.09
C TYR A 132 -18.74 -8.57 -0.96
N GLY A 133 -17.88 -7.55 -0.87
CA GLY A 133 -17.94 -6.53 0.18
C GLY A 133 -17.49 -7.01 1.58
N ASN A 134 -16.86 -8.18 1.68
CA ASN A 134 -16.36 -8.74 2.93
C ASN A 134 -14.83 -8.98 2.88
N PRO A 135 -14.01 -7.92 2.93
CA PRO A 135 -12.56 -7.99 2.77
C PRO A 135 -11.85 -8.42 4.08
N ASN A 136 -12.12 -9.62 4.58
CA ASN A 136 -11.48 -10.13 5.80
C ASN A 136 -10.90 -11.54 5.59
N PRO A 137 -9.56 -11.68 5.46
CA PRO A 137 -8.57 -10.60 5.29
C PRO A 137 -8.70 -9.90 3.93
N GLY A 138 -8.34 -8.62 3.88
CA GLY A 138 -8.38 -7.83 2.65
C GLY A 138 -7.02 -7.18 2.32
N PRO A 139 -6.83 -6.69 1.07
CA PRO A 139 -5.59 -6.04 0.64
C PRO A 139 -5.24 -4.85 1.54
N CYS A 140 -4.14 -4.97 2.30
CA CYS A 140 -3.81 -4.07 3.40
C CYS A 140 -3.79 -2.60 3.00
N THR A 141 -3.15 -2.25 1.88
CA THR A 141 -3.06 -0.87 1.41
C THR A 141 -4.43 -0.32 1.01
N ALA A 142 -5.21 -1.09 0.28
CA ALA A 142 -6.53 -0.67 -0.18
C ALA A 142 -7.51 -0.50 0.99
N VAL A 143 -7.56 -1.49 1.88
CA VAL A 143 -8.40 -1.40 3.09
C VAL A 143 -7.95 -0.23 3.96
N GLY A 144 -6.64 -0.03 4.17
CA GLY A 144 -6.11 1.08 4.95
C GLY A 144 -6.47 2.45 4.36
N ALA A 145 -6.41 2.61 3.04
CA ALA A 145 -6.80 3.85 2.38
C ALA A 145 -8.31 4.15 2.53
N VAL A 146 -9.16 3.11 2.43
CA VAL A 146 -10.61 3.28 2.64
C VAL A 146 -10.95 3.50 4.11
N GLU A 147 -10.23 2.91 5.06
CA GLU A 147 -10.40 3.18 6.49
C GLU A 147 -10.02 4.63 6.85
N LEU A 148 -9.01 5.23 6.19
CA LEU A 148 -8.74 6.68 6.33
C LEU A 148 -9.93 7.51 5.88
N LEU A 149 -10.54 7.20 4.73
CA LEU A 149 -11.75 7.88 4.26
C LEU A 149 -12.88 7.76 5.29
N LYS A 150 -13.14 6.56 5.80
CA LYS A 150 -14.18 6.33 6.81
C LYS A 150 -13.93 7.11 8.11
N SER A 151 -12.68 7.29 8.50
CA SER A 151 -12.31 8.02 9.73
C SER A 151 -12.69 9.50 9.70
N LEU A 152 -12.97 10.06 8.51
CA LEU A 152 -13.38 11.46 8.34
C LEU A 152 -14.86 11.69 8.65
N ASN A 153 -15.68 10.62 8.72
CA ASN A 153 -17.14 10.70 8.88
C ASN A 153 -17.83 11.56 7.81
N VAL A 154 -17.26 11.62 6.60
CA VAL A 154 -17.88 12.28 5.44
C VAL A 154 -18.85 11.33 4.72
N PRO A 155 -19.86 11.84 3.99
CA PRO A 155 -20.70 11.01 3.15
C PRO A 155 -19.89 10.25 2.10
N ILE A 156 -20.15 8.97 1.92
CA ILE A 156 -19.53 8.12 0.86
C ILE A 156 -20.61 7.64 -0.09
N GLN A 157 -21.74 7.22 0.46
CA GLN A 157 -22.88 6.75 -0.33
C GLN A 157 -23.38 7.83 -1.30
N GLY A 158 -23.51 7.46 -2.57
CA GLY A 158 -23.99 8.35 -3.63
C GLY A 158 -22.96 9.35 -4.16
N GLN A 159 -21.75 9.40 -3.57
CA GLN A 159 -20.68 10.31 -4.02
C GLN A 159 -20.01 9.80 -5.30
N ASP A 160 -19.57 10.71 -6.16
CA ASP A 160 -18.69 10.42 -7.28
C ASP A 160 -17.26 10.15 -6.77
N ALA A 161 -16.86 8.89 -6.79
CA ALA A 161 -15.52 8.46 -6.41
C ALA A 161 -14.68 8.15 -7.65
N VAL A 162 -13.50 8.74 -7.76
CA VAL A 162 -12.55 8.48 -8.84
C VAL A 162 -11.30 7.83 -8.27
N VAL A 163 -10.90 6.71 -8.86
CA VAL A 163 -9.68 5.97 -8.51
C VAL A 163 -8.71 6.04 -9.67
N VAL A 164 -7.60 6.74 -9.48
CA VAL A 164 -6.52 6.89 -10.47
C VAL A 164 -5.48 5.80 -10.25
N GLY A 165 -5.45 4.83 -11.15
CA GLY A 165 -4.66 3.61 -11.05
C GLY A 165 -5.56 2.38 -10.91
N HIS A 166 -5.16 1.26 -11.55
CA HIS A 166 -5.97 0.05 -11.61
C HIS A 166 -5.16 -1.21 -11.30
N SER A 167 -4.11 -1.06 -10.46
CA SER A 167 -3.32 -2.22 -10.03
C SER A 167 -4.17 -3.20 -9.23
N GLU A 168 -3.78 -4.48 -9.27
CA GLU A 168 -4.49 -5.55 -8.54
C GLU A 168 -4.36 -5.41 -7.04
N ILE A 169 -3.26 -4.82 -6.58
CA ILE A 169 -2.96 -4.69 -5.15
C ILE A 169 -3.56 -3.43 -4.51
N VAL A 170 -3.92 -2.39 -5.29
CA VAL A 170 -4.39 -1.12 -4.75
C VAL A 170 -5.64 -0.61 -5.47
N GLY A 171 -5.53 -0.21 -6.74
CA GLY A 171 -6.60 0.54 -7.41
C GLY A 171 -7.88 -0.27 -7.61
N LYS A 172 -7.79 -1.49 -8.12
CA LYS A 172 -8.96 -2.38 -8.27
C LYS A 172 -9.63 -2.68 -6.93
N PRO A 173 -8.91 -3.09 -5.86
CA PRO A 173 -9.53 -3.29 -4.55
C PRO A 173 -10.18 -2.04 -3.98
N ILE A 174 -9.56 -0.85 -4.07
CA ILE A 174 -10.18 0.40 -3.61
C ILE A 174 -11.51 0.63 -4.34
N SER A 175 -11.53 0.46 -5.67
CA SER A 175 -12.76 0.65 -6.45
C SER A 175 -13.89 -0.27 -5.99
N LEU A 176 -13.58 -1.54 -5.75
CA LEU A 176 -14.56 -2.52 -5.25
C LEU A 176 -15.03 -2.21 -3.83
N LEU A 177 -14.13 -1.78 -2.94
CA LEU A 177 -14.48 -1.38 -1.59
C LEU A 177 -15.39 -0.14 -1.56
N LEU A 178 -15.17 0.82 -2.46
CA LEU A 178 -16.02 2.01 -2.59
C LEU A 178 -17.40 1.66 -3.17
N LEU A 179 -17.47 0.75 -4.14
CA LEU A 179 -18.73 0.19 -4.64
C LEU A 179 -19.54 -0.47 -3.53
N ALA A 180 -18.89 -1.25 -2.66
CA ALA A 180 -19.52 -1.87 -1.50
C ALA A 180 -20.04 -0.83 -0.46
N LEU A 181 -19.53 0.40 -0.49
CA LEU A 181 -20.01 1.54 0.29
C LEU A 181 -21.04 2.40 -0.45
N ASN A 182 -21.57 1.91 -1.58
CA ASN A 182 -22.55 2.58 -2.42
C ASN A 182 -22.08 3.92 -3.04
N ALA A 183 -20.77 4.10 -3.26
CA ALA A 183 -20.27 5.20 -4.08
C ALA A 183 -20.46 4.90 -5.57
N THR A 184 -20.59 5.93 -6.39
CA THR A 184 -20.48 5.84 -7.86
C THR A 184 -19.01 5.88 -8.23
N VAL A 185 -18.44 4.79 -8.76
CA VAL A 185 -16.99 4.66 -8.94
C VAL A 185 -16.58 4.72 -10.39
N SER A 186 -15.60 5.58 -10.70
CA SER A 186 -14.87 5.58 -11.96
C SER A 186 -13.40 5.21 -11.71
N THR A 187 -12.92 4.16 -12.37
CA THR A 187 -11.49 3.79 -12.34
C THR A 187 -10.81 4.26 -13.61
N VAL A 188 -9.78 5.08 -13.47
CA VAL A 188 -8.99 5.65 -14.57
C VAL A 188 -7.54 5.18 -14.52
N HIS A 189 -6.88 5.16 -15.66
CA HIS A 189 -5.52 4.59 -15.79
C HIS A 189 -4.76 5.22 -16.94
N VAL A 190 -3.54 4.78 -17.21
CA VAL A 190 -2.63 5.34 -18.22
C VAL A 190 -3.22 5.43 -19.64
N PHE A 191 -4.23 4.61 -19.96
CA PHE A 191 -4.93 4.64 -21.26
C PHE A 191 -6.21 5.49 -21.25
N THR A 192 -6.56 6.13 -20.14
CA THR A 192 -7.70 7.04 -20.06
C THR A 192 -7.39 8.32 -20.85
N LYS A 193 -8.25 8.66 -21.83
CA LYS A 193 -7.99 9.76 -22.76
C LYS A 193 -7.99 11.14 -22.11
N ASP A 194 -8.91 11.37 -21.18
CA ASP A 194 -9.08 12.66 -20.50
C ASP A 194 -9.16 12.45 -18.98
N LEU A 195 -7.99 12.34 -18.36
CA LEU A 195 -7.86 12.18 -16.91
C LEU A 195 -8.49 13.36 -16.16
N ALA A 196 -8.30 14.60 -16.66
CA ALA A 196 -8.72 15.80 -15.97
C ALA A 196 -10.25 15.88 -15.83
N SER A 197 -11.03 15.46 -16.83
CA SER A 197 -12.48 15.48 -16.77
C SER A 197 -13.04 14.54 -15.68
N TYR A 198 -12.40 13.40 -15.46
CA TYR A 198 -12.77 12.48 -14.38
C TYR A 198 -12.43 13.07 -13.02
N VAL A 199 -11.23 13.59 -12.85
CA VAL A 199 -10.75 14.16 -11.58
C VAL A 199 -11.59 15.37 -11.18
N LYS A 200 -11.97 16.26 -12.12
CA LYS A 200 -12.79 17.45 -11.87
C LYS A 200 -14.18 17.18 -11.31
N ARG A 201 -14.74 16.00 -11.52
CA ARG A 201 -16.06 15.65 -10.98
C ARG A 201 -16.00 14.89 -9.65
N ALA A 202 -14.80 14.45 -9.23
CA ALA A 202 -14.65 13.60 -8.07
C ALA A 202 -14.96 14.31 -6.75
N ASP A 203 -15.96 13.84 -6.00
CA ASP A 203 -16.16 14.20 -4.60
C ASP A 203 -15.10 13.53 -3.73
N ILE A 204 -14.71 12.31 -4.11
CA ILE A 204 -13.69 11.50 -3.45
C ILE A 204 -12.68 11.04 -4.49
N LEU A 205 -11.43 11.40 -4.31
CA LEU A 205 -10.33 11.06 -5.23
C LEU A 205 -9.30 10.19 -4.53
N PHE A 206 -9.08 8.97 -5.05
CA PHE A 206 -7.95 8.13 -4.69
C PHE A 206 -6.91 8.16 -5.80
N VAL A 207 -5.63 8.38 -5.46
CA VAL A 207 -4.54 8.42 -6.43
C VAL A 207 -3.51 7.33 -6.10
N ALA A 208 -3.38 6.33 -6.97
CA ALA A 208 -2.57 5.14 -6.76
C ALA A 208 -1.83 4.71 -8.06
N ALA A 209 -1.25 5.66 -8.78
CA ALA A 209 -0.60 5.41 -10.06
C ALA A 209 0.91 5.15 -9.93
N GLY A 210 1.60 5.83 -9.00
CA GLY A 210 3.06 5.74 -8.87
C GLY A 210 3.80 6.24 -10.12
N LYS A 211 3.25 7.28 -10.78
CA LYS A 211 3.69 7.77 -12.10
C LYS A 211 5.15 8.18 -12.08
N SER A 212 5.54 9.03 -11.16
CA SER A 212 6.85 9.68 -11.19
C SER A 212 7.99 8.68 -10.92
N GLN A 213 7.80 7.74 -10.00
CA GLN A 213 8.78 6.66 -9.78
C GLN A 213 8.87 5.71 -10.98
N ALA A 214 7.74 5.34 -11.58
CA ALA A 214 7.74 4.47 -12.76
C ALA A 214 8.48 5.11 -13.94
N MET A 215 8.26 6.41 -14.20
CA MET A 215 8.97 7.15 -15.24
C MET A 215 10.46 7.30 -14.92
N TRP A 216 10.83 7.58 -13.67
CA TRP A 216 12.22 7.65 -13.24
C TRP A 216 12.97 6.32 -13.44
N LEU A 217 12.40 5.21 -13.01
CA LEU A 217 13.00 3.89 -13.16
C LEU A 217 13.10 3.45 -14.62
N ARG A 218 12.11 3.82 -15.44
CA ARG A 218 12.16 3.58 -16.88
C ARG A 218 13.29 4.37 -17.53
N PHE A 219 13.39 5.67 -17.24
CA PHE A 219 14.46 6.53 -17.73
C PHE A 219 15.84 5.97 -17.37
N GLN A 220 16.08 5.57 -16.13
CA GLN A 220 17.36 5.00 -15.72
C GLN A 220 17.75 3.77 -16.56
N ARG A 221 16.80 2.88 -16.83
CA ARG A 221 17.02 1.67 -17.65
C ARG A 221 17.28 2.01 -19.13
N GLU A 222 16.53 2.94 -19.68
CA GLU A 222 16.69 3.36 -21.07
C GLU A 222 17.99 4.13 -21.28
N ARG A 223 18.36 5.00 -20.35
CA ARG A 223 19.61 5.77 -20.40
C ARG A 223 20.87 4.91 -20.36
N GLN A 224 20.83 3.76 -19.67
CA GLN A 224 21.94 2.81 -19.71
C GLN A 224 22.19 2.25 -21.12
N LYS A 225 21.16 2.17 -21.95
CA LYS A 225 21.22 1.68 -23.33
C LYS A 225 21.46 2.82 -24.34
N ASN A 226 20.89 3.99 -24.05
CA ASN A 226 21.00 5.17 -24.89
C ASN A 226 21.21 6.42 -24.02
N PRO A 227 22.45 6.94 -23.92
CA PRO A 227 22.76 8.15 -23.15
C PRO A 227 22.01 9.42 -23.56
N ALA A 228 21.44 9.45 -24.79
CA ALA A 228 20.65 10.57 -25.30
C ALA A 228 19.14 10.48 -24.94
N THR A 229 18.75 9.51 -24.08
CA THR A 229 17.37 9.41 -23.60
C THR A 229 16.93 10.72 -22.93
N PRO A 230 15.79 11.32 -23.35
CA PRO A 230 15.32 12.58 -22.78
C PRO A 230 14.96 12.44 -21.31
N ALA A 231 15.15 13.51 -20.55
CA ALA A 231 14.79 13.55 -19.13
C ALA A 231 13.30 13.23 -18.92
N PRO A 232 12.95 12.48 -17.87
CA PRO A 232 11.55 12.11 -17.62
C PRO A 232 10.79 13.26 -16.97
N ASP A 233 9.47 13.30 -17.18
CA ASP A 233 8.60 14.16 -16.39
C ASP A 233 8.30 13.50 -15.03
N ILE A 234 8.95 13.96 -13.97
CA ILE A 234 8.76 13.52 -12.59
C ILE A 234 7.82 14.44 -11.79
N SER A 235 7.12 15.36 -12.44
CA SER A 235 6.13 16.23 -11.80
C SER A 235 4.92 15.43 -11.26
N PRO A 236 4.16 15.97 -10.31
CA PRO A 236 2.92 15.34 -9.83
C PRO A 236 1.93 15.05 -10.98
N LEU A 237 1.22 13.94 -10.88
CA LEU A 237 0.22 13.53 -11.88
C LEU A 237 -1.04 14.38 -11.77
N ILE A 238 -1.48 14.66 -10.56
CA ILE A 238 -2.70 15.39 -10.23
C ILE A 238 -2.31 16.80 -9.78
N LYS A 239 -2.74 17.80 -10.54
CA LYS A 239 -2.53 19.21 -10.23
C LYS A 239 -3.78 19.81 -9.58
N ALA A 240 -3.61 20.93 -8.87
CA ALA A 240 -4.70 21.59 -8.16
C ALA A 240 -5.86 22.02 -9.06
N ASP A 241 -5.57 22.49 -10.29
CA ASP A 241 -6.56 22.91 -11.28
C ASP A 241 -7.41 21.75 -11.85
N MET A 242 -7.00 20.52 -11.60
CA MET A 242 -7.76 19.33 -11.95
C MET A 242 -8.75 18.92 -10.85
N LEU A 243 -8.63 19.43 -9.62
CA LEU A 243 -9.46 19.03 -8.50
C LEU A 243 -10.83 19.72 -8.52
N LYS A 244 -11.86 18.99 -8.07
CA LYS A 244 -13.14 19.60 -7.69
C LYS A 244 -12.94 20.35 -6.37
N PRO A 245 -13.35 21.63 -6.27
CA PRO A 245 -13.29 22.34 -5.00
C PRO A 245 -14.06 21.60 -3.89
N GLY A 246 -13.39 21.41 -2.75
CA GLY A 246 -13.95 20.68 -1.63
C GLY A 246 -13.85 19.15 -1.70
N ALA A 247 -13.17 18.59 -2.70
CA ALA A 247 -12.95 17.14 -2.82
C ALA A 247 -12.15 16.57 -1.62
N VAL A 248 -12.42 15.31 -1.28
CA VAL A 248 -11.56 14.49 -0.39
C VAL A 248 -10.51 13.82 -1.23
N VAL A 249 -9.22 14.05 -0.97
CA VAL A 249 -8.10 13.54 -1.75
C VAL A 249 -7.25 12.58 -0.92
N ILE A 250 -7.18 11.32 -1.34
CA ILE A 250 -6.37 10.28 -0.70
C ILE A 250 -5.29 9.83 -1.67
N ASP A 251 -4.07 10.34 -1.46
CA ASP A 251 -2.90 9.94 -2.23
C ASP A 251 -2.27 8.69 -1.60
N VAL A 252 -2.38 7.59 -2.32
CA VAL A 252 -1.86 6.26 -1.93
C VAL A 252 -0.48 6.02 -2.51
N ALA A 253 -0.10 6.82 -3.53
CA ALA A 253 1.14 6.62 -4.24
C ALA A 253 2.36 6.94 -3.36
N ILE A 254 3.41 6.16 -3.55
CA ILE A 254 4.72 6.40 -2.94
C ILE A 254 5.75 6.44 -4.07
N ASN A 255 6.28 7.63 -4.35
CA ASN A 255 7.32 7.84 -5.34
C ASN A 255 8.64 8.21 -4.64
N ARG A 256 9.66 7.38 -4.78
CA ARG A 256 11.03 7.69 -4.37
C ARG A 256 11.80 8.17 -5.59
N ILE A 257 11.91 9.46 -5.73
CA ILE A 257 12.48 10.14 -6.91
C ILE A 257 13.53 11.17 -6.50
N PRO A 258 14.40 11.62 -7.43
CA PRO A 258 15.23 12.79 -7.18
C PRO A 258 14.38 14.01 -6.83
N LYS A 259 14.88 14.83 -5.91
CA LYS A 259 14.25 16.10 -5.52
C LYS A 259 14.07 17.02 -6.72
N SER A 260 15.04 17.03 -7.62
CA SER A 260 15.00 17.69 -8.94
C SER A 260 15.99 17.02 -9.87
N ILE A 261 15.80 17.24 -11.17
CA ILE A 261 16.68 16.79 -12.24
C ILE A 261 16.99 17.97 -13.19
N ASP A 262 18.15 17.95 -13.83
CA ASP A 262 18.47 18.89 -14.91
C ASP A 262 17.83 18.46 -16.25
N GLU A 263 18.02 19.25 -17.31
CA GLU A 263 17.52 18.98 -18.66
C GLU A 263 18.03 17.66 -19.25
N LYS A 264 19.16 17.16 -18.76
CA LYS A 264 19.74 15.87 -19.14
C LYS A 264 19.28 14.71 -18.22
N GLY A 265 18.44 14.99 -17.23
CA GLY A 265 17.96 14.00 -16.26
C GLY A 265 18.98 13.62 -15.20
N ASN A 266 20.01 14.46 -14.94
CA ASN A 266 20.90 14.19 -13.82
C ASN A 266 20.24 14.67 -12.53
N PRO A 267 20.27 13.86 -11.44
CA PRO A 267 19.67 14.23 -10.18
C PRO A 267 20.48 15.31 -9.46
N ALA A 268 19.81 16.24 -8.79
CA ALA A 268 20.44 17.12 -7.83
C ALA A 268 21.13 16.31 -6.73
N LEU A 269 22.29 16.76 -6.29
CA LEU A 269 23.08 16.09 -5.26
C LEU A 269 22.80 16.72 -3.88
N ASN A 270 22.86 15.91 -2.85
CA ASN A 270 22.83 16.34 -1.46
C ASN A 270 24.25 16.79 -1.02
N GLU A 271 24.40 17.29 0.21
CA GLU A 271 25.66 17.74 0.80
C GLU A 271 26.78 16.68 0.79
N LYS A 272 26.42 15.40 0.67
CA LYS A 272 27.37 14.28 0.61
C LYS A 272 27.71 13.86 -0.84
N GLY A 273 27.33 14.65 -1.85
CA GLY A 273 27.57 14.36 -3.25
C GLY A 273 26.77 13.16 -3.80
N ARG A 274 25.69 12.75 -3.13
CA ARG A 274 24.80 11.66 -3.57
C ARG A 274 23.47 12.22 -4.07
N PRO A 275 22.73 11.50 -4.96
CA PRO A 275 21.41 11.94 -5.37
C PRO A 275 20.51 12.29 -4.17
N ALA A 276 19.95 13.49 -4.18
CA ALA A 276 18.97 13.95 -3.20
C ALA A 276 17.62 13.30 -3.53
N ILE A 277 17.28 12.21 -2.86
CA ILE A 277 16.04 11.47 -3.05
C ILE A 277 14.99 11.97 -2.07
N VAL A 278 13.77 12.18 -2.58
CA VAL A 278 12.58 12.52 -1.78
C VAL A 278 11.51 11.44 -1.94
N THR A 279 10.63 11.34 -0.95
CA THR A 279 9.42 10.53 -1.02
C THR A 279 8.23 11.47 -1.17
N VAL A 280 7.46 11.30 -2.26
CA VAL A 280 6.31 12.13 -2.59
C VAL A 280 5.16 11.26 -3.12
N GLY A 281 3.96 11.81 -3.13
CA GLY A 281 2.80 11.22 -3.77
C GLY A 281 2.70 11.51 -5.28
N ASP A 282 1.53 11.23 -5.83
CA ASP A 282 1.18 11.58 -7.20
C ASP A 282 0.41 12.92 -7.29
N VAL A 283 0.00 13.49 -6.17
CA VAL A 283 -0.73 14.76 -6.08
C VAL A 283 0.25 15.91 -5.79
N ASP A 284 0.05 17.05 -6.43
CA ASP A 284 0.69 18.31 -6.03
C ASP A 284 0.11 18.76 -4.69
N PHE A 285 0.67 18.23 -3.61
CA PHE A 285 0.14 18.39 -2.26
C PHE A 285 0.04 19.85 -1.84
N GLU A 286 1.08 20.65 -2.13
CA GLU A 286 1.12 22.04 -1.69
C GLU A 286 0.03 22.89 -2.37
N ALA A 287 -0.17 22.72 -3.67
CA ALA A 287 -1.22 23.44 -4.38
C ALA A 287 -2.62 22.84 -4.13
N ALA A 288 -2.72 21.53 -3.95
CA ALA A 288 -4.00 20.84 -3.71
C ALA A 288 -4.64 21.18 -2.36
N LYS A 289 -3.84 21.56 -1.35
CA LYS A 289 -4.34 21.99 -0.02
C LYS A 289 -5.31 23.18 -0.09
N ASP A 290 -5.17 24.02 -1.08
CA ASP A 290 -6.00 25.22 -1.20
C ASP A 290 -7.35 24.95 -1.88
N VAL A 291 -7.51 23.74 -2.47
CA VAL A 291 -8.68 23.34 -3.27
C VAL A 291 -9.48 22.23 -2.59
N ALA A 292 -8.81 21.23 -2.03
CA ALA A 292 -9.43 20.09 -1.36
C ALA A 292 -10.05 20.48 0.00
N SER A 293 -11.01 19.67 0.48
CA SER A 293 -11.49 19.76 1.87
C SER A 293 -10.65 18.91 2.82
N TYR A 294 -10.20 17.76 2.35
CA TYR A 294 -9.32 16.82 3.06
C TYR A 294 -8.24 16.29 2.12
N ILE A 295 -7.04 16.11 2.63
CA ILE A 295 -5.93 15.57 1.84
C ILE A 295 -4.96 14.76 2.70
N THR A 296 -4.47 13.61 2.19
CA THR A 296 -3.40 12.86 2.83
C THR A 296 -2.03 13.42 2.43
N PRO A 297 -1.09 13.56 3.38
CA PRO A 297 0.31 13.82 3.05
C PRO A 297 1.01 12.52 2.58
N VAL A 298 2.10 12.68 1.82
CA VAL A 298 3.02 11.57 1.51
C VAL A 298 4.45 12.03 1.79
N PRO A 299 5.12 11.45 2.81
CA PRO A 299 4.71 10.38 3.72
C PRO A 299 3.74 10.84 4.83
N GLY A 300 3.21 9.89 5.60
CA GLY A 300 2.38 10.13 6.80
C GLY A 300 0.87 9.90 6.60
N GLY A 301 0.41 9.69 5.36
CA GLY A 301 -0.98 9.34 5.05
C GLY A 301 -1.25 7.82 5.07
N VAL A 302 -1.35 7.20 3.90
CA VAL A 302 -1.75 5.79 3.75
C VAL A 302 -0.68 4.80 4.24
N GLY A 303 0.62 5.14 4.16
CA GLY A 303 1.71 4.21 4.52
C GLY A 303 1.57 3.58 5.91
N PRO A 304 1.38 4.35 6.99
CA PRO A 304 1.16 3.82 8.35
C PRO A 304 -0.02 2.86 8.44
N MET A 305 -1.10 3.14 7.71
CA MET A 305 -2.30 2.30 7.68
C MET A 305 -2.05 0.93 7.07
N THR A 306 -1.15 0.82 6.09
CA THR A 306 -0.83 -0.48 5.48
C THR A 306 -0.31 -1.47 6.52
N VAL A 307 0.60 -1.03 7.41
CA VAL A 307 1.12 -1.86 8.50
C VAL A 307 0.02 -2.15 9.53
N ALA A 308 -0.77 -1.16 9.90
CA ALA A 308 -1.88 -1.37 10.86
C ALA A 308 -2.91 -2.39 10.33
N MET A 309 -3.24 -2.37 9.03
CA MET A 309 -4.14 -3.34 8.43
C MET A 309 -3.53 -4.75 8.33
N LEU A 310 -2.24 -4.87 8.07
CA LEU A 310 -1.53 -6.16 8.12
C LEU A 310 -1.68 -6.81 9.51
N LEU A 311 -1.46 -6.05 10.57
CA LEU A 311 -1.60 -6.53 11.93
C LEU A 311 -3.07 -6.80 12.29
N LYS A 312 -4.01 -5.98 11.83
CA LYS A 312 -5.45 -6.21 11.97
C LYS A 312 -5.84 -7.53 11.31
N ASN A 313 -5.47 -7.75 10.05
CA ASN A 313 -5.73 -9.01 9.36
C ASN A 313 -5.16 -10.22 10.15
N THR A 314 -3.93 -10.08 10.70
CA THR A 314 -3.30 -11.16 11.49
C THR A 314 -4.11 -11.47 12.75
N VAL A 315 -4.60 -10.46 13.46
CA VAL A 315 -5.42 -10.65 14.68
C VAL A 315 -6.80 -11.22 14.34
N GLU A 316 -7.44 -10.72 13.27
CA GLU A 316 -8.75 -11.22 12.83
C GLU A 316 -8.66 -12.69 12.37
N THR A 317 -7.64 -13.05 11.59
CA THR A 317 -7.44 -14.46 11.23
C THR A 317 -7.11 -15.33 12.43
N ALA A 318 -6.39 -14.81 13.44
CA ALA A 318 -6.17 -15.51 14.69
C ALA A 318 -7.48 -15.83 15.41
N LYS A 319 -8.40 -14.88 15.49
CA LYS A 319 -9.73 -15.09 16.09
C LYS A 319 -10.47 -16.23 15.39
N ILE A 320 -10.42 -16.28 14.06
CA ILE A 320 -11.06 -17.33 13.26
C ILE A 320 -10.38 -18.70 13.47
N GLN A 321 -9.04 -18.74 13.40
CA GLN A 321 -8.28 -19.98 13.52
C GLN A 321 -8.35 -20.60 14.92
N PHE A 322 -8.58 -19.77 15.93
CA PHE A 322 -8.61 -20.19 17.33
C PHE A 322 -10.04 -20.33 17.88
N ALA A 323 -11.06 -20.03 17.08
CA ALA A 323 -12.46 -20.25 17.47
C ALA A 323 -12.79 -21.73 17.56
#